data_7316d5110b202500877f457db0c424e6
#
_entry.id   7316d5110b202500877f457db0c424e6
#
_cell.length_a   1.000
_cell.length_b   1.000
_cell.length_c   1.000
_cell.angle_alpha   90.00
_cell.angle_beta   90.00
_cell.angle_gamma   90.00
#
_symmetry.space_group_name_H-M   'P 1'
#
loop_
_entity.id
_entity.type
_entity.pdbx_description
1 polymer ?
#
loop_
_entity_poly.entity_id
_entity_poly.type
_entity_poly.pdbx_seq_one_letter_code
_entity_poly.pdbx_strand_id
1 'polypeptide(L)'
;KDCLGNEAENRWRVAVDNTKVDTSPTSVDTEGRESFDNEVAHKVAMTISCLLGAQTFGENRPFQQEELIPYATALENEKIAQRNKAVFVVLLLEGDFQSGTRTKKMNMDRIQLSIEKKLKWLNCKVSVVDASTYRSNLFEVERMA
;
A
#
# COMPACT_ATOMS: atom_id res chain seq x y z
N LYS A 1 -4.61 6.75 -1.98
CA LYS A 1 -5.16 6.34 -3.27
C LYS A 1 -6.48 7.05 -3.53
N ASP A 2 -6.61 7.58 -4.73
CA ASP A 2 -7.80 8.31 -5.17
C ASP A 2 -8.86 7.32 -5.65
N CYS A 3 -10.06 7.44 -5.09
CA CYS A 3 -11.26 6.72 -5.49
C CYS A 3 -12.29 7.63 -6.18
N LEU A 4 -11.84 8.78 -6.69
CA LEU A 4 -12.63 9.63 -7.57
C LEU A 4 -12.68 8.94 -8.95
N GLY A 5 -13.86 8.60 -9.40
CA GLY A 5 -14.04 7.89 -10.65
C GLY A 5 -15.43 7.30 -10.75
N ASN A 6 -15.65 6.47 -11.77
CA ASN A 6 -16.94 5.82 -11.87
C ASN A 6 -17.06 4.68 -10.83
N GLU A 7 -18.27 4.42 -10.39
CA GLU A 7 -18.57 3.43 -9.34
C GLU A 7 -18.09 2.01 -9.70
N ALA A 8 -18.13 1.63 -10.98
CA ALA A 8 -17.69 0.31 -11.42
C ALA A 8 -16.17 0.14 -11.25
N GLU A 9 -15.38 1.18 -11.58
CA GLU A 9 -13.94 1.17 -11.37
C GLU A 9 -13.58 1.11 -9.89
N ASN A 10 -14.24 1.93 -9.07
CA ASN A 10 -14.01 1.92 -7.63
C ASN A 10 -14.37 0.58 -7.00
N ARG A 11 -15.48 -0.04 -7.40
CA ARG A 11 -15.85 -1.38 -6.94
C ARG A 11 -14.79 -2.42 -7.26
N TRP A 12 -14.20 -2.34 -8.45
CA TRP A 12 -13.13 -3.26 -8.83
C TRP A 12 -11.86 -3.04 -8.02
N ARG A 13 -11.46 -1.80 -7.83
CA ARG A 13 -10.23 -1.45 -7.11
C ARG A 13 -10.30 -1.80 -5.63
N VAL A 14 -11.46 -1.70 -4.98
CA VAL A 14 -11.66 -2.08 -3.57
C VAL A 14 -11.97 -3.57 -3.39
N ALA A 15 -12.12 -4.34 -4.47
CA ALA A 15 -12.15 -5.79 -4.39
C ALA A 15 -10.76 -6.31 -3.98
N VAL A 16 -10.71 -7.45 -3.30
CA VAL A 16 -9.44 -8.07 -2.92
C VAL A 16 -9.05 -9.16 -3.92
N ASP A 17 -7.74 -9.38 -4.08
CA ASP A 17 -7.17 -10.42 -4.95
C ASP A 17 -7.60 -10.32 -6.42
N ASN A 18 -7.78 -9.11 -6.94
CA ASN A 18 -8.31 -8.88 -8.28
C ASN A 18 -9.62 -9.66 -8.56
N THR A 19 -10.35 -9.98 -7.51
CA THR A 19 -11.63 -10.67 -7.67
C THR A 19 -12.56 -9.79 -8.47
N LYS A 20 -12.98 -10.27 -9.63
CA LYS A 20 -13.98 -9.58 -10.45
C LYS A 20 -15.26 -9.48 -9.63
N VAL A 21 -15.66 -8.27 -9.32
CA VAL A 21 -17.02 -8.06 -8.83
C VAL A 21 -17.92 -8.38 -10.03
N ASP A 22 -18.80 -9.33 -9.86
CA ASP A 22 -19.76 -9.73 -10.89
C ASP A 22 -20.67 -8.54 -11.18
N THR A 23 -20.25 -7.75 -12.14
CA THR A 23 -20.99 -6.57 -12.59
C THR A 23 -21.37 -6.84 -14.02
N SER A 24 -22.65 -6.87 -14.23
CA SER A 24 -23.27 -6.80 -15.56
C SER A 24 -22.54 -5.84 -16.51
N PRO A 25 -22.69 -5.96 -17.78
CA PRO A 25 -21.76 -5.77 -18.91
C PRO A 25 -21.33 -4.34 -19.18
N THR A 26 -21.02 -3.56 -18.20
CA THR A 26 -20.28 -2.33 -18.43
C THR A 26 -18.80 -2.70 -18.50
N SER A 27 -18.29 -2.68 -19.70
CA SER A 27 -16.90 -2.90 -20.05
C SER A 27 -15.98 -1.87 -19.38
N VAL A 28 -15.71 -2.05 -18.10
CA VAL A 28 -14.57 -1.41 -17.48
C VAL A 28 -13.36 -2.21 -17.92
N ASP A 29 -12.50 -1.59 -18.72
CA ASP A 29 -11.23 -2.16 -19.09
C ASP A 29 -10.39 -2.33 -17.81
N THR A 30 -10.31 -3.56 -17.33
CA THR A 30 -9.53 -3.93 -16.16
C THR A 30 -8.18 -4.52 -16.55
N GLU A 31 -7.86 -4.55 -17.83
CA GLU A 31 -6.61 -5.09 -18.33
C GLU A 31 -5.44 -4.27 -17.77
N GLY A 32 -4.51 -4.94 -17.12
CA GLY A 32 -3.34 -4.32 -16.50
C GLY A 32 -3.60 -3.54 -15.20
N ARG A 33 -4.82 -3.53 -14.67
CA ARG A 33 -5.15 -2.87 -13.40
C ARG A 33 -5.12 -3.86 -12.25
N GLU A 34 -4.59 -3.42 -11.12
CA GLU A 34 -4.54 -4.19 -9.89
C GLU A 34 -5.49 -3.60 -8.84
N SER A 35 -6.11 -4.48 -8.03
CA SER A 35 -6.81 -4.07 -6.82
C SER A 35 -5.83 -3.46 -5.81
N PHE A 36 -6.31 -2.61 -4.92
CA PHE A 36 -5.45 -1.87 -3.98
C PHE A 36 -4.59 -2.78 -3.11
N ASP A 37 -5.08 -3.92 -2.70
CA ASP A 37 -4.33 -4.88 -1.89
C ASP A 37 -3.14 -5.48 -2.63
N ASN A 38 -3.29 -5.81 -3.90
CA ASN A 38 -2.19 -6.29 -4.75
C ASN A 38 -1.20 -5.17 -5.06
N GLU A 39 -1.71 -4.01 -5.47
CA GLU A 39 -0.86 -2.85 -5.78
C GLU A 39 0.03 -2.47 -4.58
N VAL A 40 -0.54 -2.41 -3.37
CA VAL A 40 0.23 -2.07 -2.17
C VAL A 40 1.25 -3.15 -1.85
N ALA A 41 0.86 -4.42 -1.89
CA ALA A 41 1.79 -5.51 -1.61
C ALA A 41 2.96 -5.53 -2.60
N HIS A 42 2.69 -5.31 -3.89
CA HIS A 42 3.72 -5.16 -4.93
C HIS A 42 4.66 -3.99 -4.65
N LYS A 43 4.11 -2.80 -4.38
CA LYS A 43 4.92 -1.60 -4.11
C LYS A 43 5.80 -1.77 -2.88
N VAL A 44 5.29 -2.40 -1.82
CA VAL A 44 6.08 -2.68 -0.62
C VAL A 44 7.24 -3.63 -0.96
N ALA A 45 6.97 -4.73 -1.66
CA ALA A 45 8.01 -5.68 -2.04
C ALA A 45 9.08 -5.02 -2.93
N MET A 46 8.67 -4.22 -3.91
CA MET A 46 9.61 -3.48 -4.76
C MET A 46 10.43 -2.46 -3.97
N THR A 47 9.83 -1.74 -3.04
CA THR A 47 10.54 -0.78 -2.19
C THR A 47 11.62 -1.47 -1.36
N ILE A 48 11.29 -2.57 -0.69
CA ILE A 48 12.27 -3.36 0.06
C ILE A 48 13.40 -3.88 -0.84
N SER A 49 13.06 -4.38 -2.02
CA SER A 49 14.04 -4.85 -3.00
C SER A 49 14.98 -3.72 -3.48
N CYS A 50 14.44 -2.53 -3.72
CA CYS A 50 15.25 -1.36 -4.09
C CYS A 50 16.19 -0.93 -2.96
N LEU A 51 15.73 -0.94 -1.71
CA LEU A 51 16.55 -0.60 -0.54
C LEU A 51 17.70 -1.61 -0.36
N LEU A 52 17.42 -2.89 -0.48
CA LEU A 52 18.46 -3.94 -0.45
C LEU A 52 19.45 -3.79 -1.62
N GLY A 53 18.94 -3.49 -2.82
CA GLY A 53 19.78 -3.26 -3.99
C GLY A 53 20.69 -2.04 -3.84
N ALA A 54 20.18 -0.94 -3.29
CA ALA A 54 20.96 0.25 -3.00
C ALA A 54 22.11 -0.02 -2.02
N GLN A 55 21.83 -0.79 -0.98
CA GLN A 55 22.84 -1.16 0.01
C GLN A 55 23.91 -2.10 -0.55
N THR A 56 23.49 -3.09 -1.34
CA THR A 56 24.43 -4.10 -1.86
C THR A 56 25.33 -3.56 -2.98
N PHE A 57 24.82 -2.61 -3.77
CA PHE A 57 25.47 -2.20 -5.03
C PHE A 57 25.66 -0.68 -5.14
N GLY A 58 25.23 0.11 -4.15
CA GLY A 58 25.13 1.58 -4.25
C GLY A 58 26.43 2.29 -4.61
N GLU A 59 27.55 1.86 -4.06
CA GLU A 59 28.84 2.50 -4.26
C GLU A 59 29.46 2.23 -5.66
N ASN A 60 28.99 1.21 -6.36
CA ASN A 60 29.60 0.74 -7.59
C ASN A 60 28.77 0.97 -8.85
N ARG A 61 27.66 1.70 -8.78
CA ARG A 61 26.79 1.95 -9.93
C ARG A 61 26.77 3.40 -10.36
N PRO A 62 26.80 3.63 -11.70
CA PRO A 62 26.72 5.00 -12.25
C PRO A 62 25.34 5.65 -12.06
N PHE A 63 24.34 4.90 -11.65
CA PHE A 63 23.02 5.42 -11.28
C PHE A 63 22.94 5.48 -9.77
N GLN A 64 23.26 6.65 -9.24
CA GLN A 64 23.36 6.91 -7.82
C GLN A 64 22.02 6.68 -7.13
N GLN A 65 21.99 5.71 -6.23
CA GLN A 65 20.91 5.51 -5.28
C GLN A 65 21.35 5.94 -3.87
N GLU A 66 22.26 6.88 -3.80
CA GLU A 66 22.79 7.43 -2.54
C GLU A 66 21.68 7.92 -1.62
N GLU A 67 20.60 8.47 -2.19
CA GLU A 67 19.44 8.91 -1.43
C GLU A 67 18.71 7.75 -0.72
N LEU A 68 18.84 6.52 -1.17
CA LEU A 68 18.19 5.35 -0.58
C LEU A 68 19.02 4.70 0.54
N ILE A 69 20.33 4.93 0.58
CA ILE A 69 21.25 4.32 1.55
C ILE A 69 20.83 4.60 3.01
N PRO A 70 20.45 5.83 3.40
CA PRO A 70 20.02 6.09 4.76
C PRO A 70 18.80 5.25 5.18
N TYR A 71 17.86 5.04 4.27
CA TYR A 71 16.67 4.23 4.54
C TYR A 71 17.00 2.73 4.61
N ALA A 72 17.87 2.24 3.74
CA ALA A 72 18.36 0.88 3.79
C ALA A 72 19.11 0.61 5.11
N THR A 73 20.00 1.51 5.51
CA THR A 73 20.72 1.44 6.79
C THR A 73 19.77 1.46 7.99
N ALA A 74 18.68 2.23 7.92
CA ALA A 74 17.67 2.25 8.99
C ALA A 74 16.98 0.90 9.16
N LEU A 75 16.71 0.17 8.07
CA LEU A 75 16.14 -1.18 8.14
C LEU A 75 17.09 -2.19 8.80
N GLU A 76 18.38 -2.07 8.56
CA GLU A 76 19.39 -2.99 9.07
C GLU A 76 20.03 -2.57 10.40
N ASN A 77 19.68 -1.41 10.93
CA ASN A 77 20.32 -0.86 12.11
C ASN A 77 20.35 -1.86 13.28
N GLU A 78 21.48 -2.51 13.47
CA GLU A 78 21.70 -3.52 14.52
C GLU A 78 21.63 -2.95 15.94
N LYS A 79 21.79 -1.62 16.10
CA LYS A 79 21.68 -0.93 17.40
C LYS A 79 20.23 -0.92 17.90
N ILE A 80 19.26 -1.12 17.00
CA ILE A 80 17.86 -1.23 17.39
C ILE A 80 17.53 -2.71 17.48
N ALA A 81 17.22 -3.18 18.70
CA ALA A 81 16.81 -4.57 18.89
C ALA A 81 15.62 -4.92 17.97
N GLN A 82 15.64 -6.10 17.36
CA GLN A 82 14.60 -6.52 16.40
C GLN A 82 13.17 -6.37 16.94
N ARG A 83 12.97 -6.62 18.23
CA ARG A 83 11.67 -6.44 18.89
C ARG A 83 11.15 -5.00 18.88
N ASN A 84 12.04 -4.03 18.71
CA ASN A 84 11.73 -2.60 18.70
C ASN A 84 11.63 -2.04 17.28
N LYS A 85 11.98 -2.84 16.27
CA LYS A 85 11.80 -2.46 14.87
C LYS A 85 10.34 -2.66 14.49
N ALA A 86 9.74 -1.64 13.91
CA ALA A 86 8.39 -1.73 13.39
C ALA A 86 8.35 -1.12 11.99
N VAL A 87 7.91 -1.92 11.03
CA VAL A 87 7.59 -1.43 9.69
C VAL A 87 6.09 -1.17 9.65
N PHE A 88 5.70 0.02 9.24
CA PHE A 88 4.31 0.40 9.06
C PHE A 88 4.03 0.55 7.57
N VAL A 89 2.98 -0.10 7.11
CA VAL A 89 2.45 0.05 5.76
C VAL A 89 1.10 0.74 5.88
N VAL A 90 1.01 1.96 5.38
CA VAL A 90 -0.19 2.78 5.47
C VAL A 90 -0.76 3.01 4.07
N LEU A 91 -2.02 2.64 3.88
CA LEU A 91 -2.79 2.96 2.70
C LEU A 91 -3.83 4.02 3.05
N LEU A 92 -3.63 5.24 2.57
CA LEU A 92 -4.63 6.30 2.65
C LEU A 92 -5.55 6.21 1.42
N LEU A 93 -6.85 6.10 1.67
CA LEU A 93 -7.89 6.11 0.65
C LEU A 93 -8.63 7.46 0.66
N GLU A 94 -8.81 8.02 -0.51
CA GLU A 94 -9.58 9.26 -0.71
C GLU A 94 -10.73 9.00 -1.68
N GLY A 95 -11.78 9.80 -1.54
CA GLY A 95 -12.95 9.69 -2.39
C GLY A 95 -14.02 8.73 -1.88
N ASP A 96 -14.81 8.20 -2.79
CA ASP A 96 -15.87 7.24 -2.50
C ASP A 96 -15.46 5.82 -2.91
N PHE A 97 -15.31 4.97 -1.90
CA PHE A 97 -14.93 3.56 -2.08
C PHE A 97 -15.94 2.59 -1.46
N GLN A 98 -17.20 2.97 -1.43
CA GLN A 98 -18.31 2.05 -1.18
C GLN A 98 -18.49 1.14 -2.40
N SER A 99 -18.96 -0.07 -2.17
CA SER A 99 -19.27 -0.99 -3.26
C SER A 99 -20.47 -1.86 -2.93
N GLY A 100 -21.53 -1.68 -3.69
CA GLY A 100 -22.79 -2.39 -3.47
C GLY A 100 -23.31 -2.18 -2.04
N THR A 101 -23.50 -3.24 -1.28
CA THR A 101 -23.96 -3.21 0.11
C THR A 101 -22.86 -2.98 1.14
N ARG A 102 -21.60 -2.89 0.70
CA ARG A 102 -20.45 -2.77 1.62
C ARG A 102 -20.15 -1.31 1.91
N THR A 103 -20.05 -0.99 3.19
CA THR A 103 -19.62 0.32 3.65
C THR A 103 -18.14 0.56 3.39
N LYS A 104 -17.70 1.82 3.42
CA LYS A 104 -16.28 2.20 3.35
C LYS A 104 -15.45 1.43 4.37
N LYS A 105 -15.91 1.36 5.61
CA LYS A 105 -15.22 0.64 6.68
C LYS A 105 -15.02 -0.84 6.34
N MET A 106 -16.06 -1.52 5.88
CA MET A 106 -15.96 -2.92 5.49
C MET A 106 -14.96 -3.16 4.37
N ASN A 107 -14.88 -2.24 3.40
CA ASN A 107 -13.89 -2.33 2.34
C ASN A 107 -12.48 -2.08 2.86
N MET A 108 -12.26 -1.08 3.72
CA MET A 108 -10.96 -0.82 4.35
C MET A 108 -10.48 -2.03 5.16
N ASP A 109 -11.33 -2.61 6.01
CA ASP A 109 -11.01 -3.76 6.83
C ASP A 109 -10.59 -4.98 5.97
N ARG A 110 -11.31 -5.22 4.87
CA ARG A 110 -10.99 -6.33 3.94
C ARG A 110 -9.68 -6.10 3.21
N ILE A 111 -9.43 -4.89 2.72
CA ILE A 111 -8.17 -4.53 2.05
C ILE A 111 -7.02 -4.67 3.04
N GLN A 112 -7.17 -4.18 4.27
CA GLN A 112 -6.16 -4.31 5.31
C GLN A 112 -5.81 -5.77 5.57
N LEU A 113 -6.80 -6.62 5.85
CA LEU A 113 -6.59 -8.04 6.08
C LEU A 113 -5.92 -8.75 4.91
N SER A 114 -6.25 -8.36 3.67
CA SER A 114 -5.62 -8.94 2.49
C SER A 114 -4.16 -8.51 2.36
N ILE A 115 -3.85 -7.23 2.57
CA ILE A 115 -2.47 -6.74 2.58
C ILE A 115 -1.66 -7.41 3.69
N GLU A 116 -2.19 -7.54 4.90
CA GLU A 116 -1.54 -8.23 6.02
C GLU A 116 -1.16 -9.67 5.66
N LYS A 117 -2.08 -10.40 5.02
CA LYS A 117 -1.80 -11.77 4.55
C LYS A 117 -0.68 -11.82 3.51
N LYS A 118 -0.68 -10.89 2.55
CA LYS A 118 0.32 -10.84 1.49
C LYS A 118 1.69 -10.41 2.00
N LEU A 119 1.74 -9.57 3.03
CA LEU A 119 2.96 -9.05 3.64
C LEU A 119 3.38 -9.79 4.92
N LYS A 120 2.81 -10.97 5.17
CA LYS A 120 3.14 -11.76 6.37
C LYS A 120 4.65 -12.04 6.50
N TRP A 121 5.35 -12.15 5.39
CA TRP A 121 6.80 -12.36 5.34
C TRP A 121 7.61 -11.18 5.90
N LEU A 122 7.08 -9.95 5.85
CA LEU A 122 7.74 -8.72 6.31
C LEU A 122 7.51 -8.45 7.79
N ASN A 123 6.54 -9.12 8.43
CA ASN A 123 6.15 -8.86 9.82
C ASN A 123 5.88 -7.37 10.10
N CYS A 124 5.16 -6.72 9.19
CA CYS A 124 4.81 -5.31 9.28
C CYS A 124 3.43 -5.11 9.92
N LYS A 125 3.17 -3.87 10.35
CA LYS A 125 1.83 -3.42 10.75
C LYS A 125 1.17 -2.72 9.57
N VAL A 126 0.01 -3.18 9.17
CA VAL A 126 -0.75 -2.59 8.07
C VAL A 126 -1.90 -1.76 8.63
N SER A 127 -2.13 -0.61 8.03
CA SER A 127 -3.26 0.26 8.36
C SER A 127 -3.86 0.80 7.07
N VAL A 128 -5.16 0.62 6.91
CA VAL A 128 -5.93 1.24 5.82
C VAL A 128 -6.85 2.28 6.43
N VAL A 129 -6.66 3.52 6.03
CA VAL A 129 -7.31 4.68 6.64
C VAL A 129 -7.83 5.64 5.57
N ASP A 130 -8.71 6.52 5.97
CA ASP A 130 -9.15 7.69 5.20
C ASP A 130 -8.90 8.99 5.98
N ALA A 131 -9.27 10.12 5.42
CA ALA A 131 -9.07 11.42 6.04
C ALA A 131 -9.76 11.58 7.41
N SER A 132 -10.76 10.74 7.73
CA SER A 132 -11.48 10.77 9.00
C SER A 132 -10.94 9.80 10.05
N THR A 133 -10.17 8.80 9.63
CA THR A 133 -9.73 7.67 10.48
C THR A 133 -8.22 7.59 10.68
N TYR A 134 -7.43 8.37 9.94
CA TYR A 134 -5.98 8.36 10.12
C TYR A 134 -5.57 8.94 11.50
N ARG A 135 -4.43 8.50 11.98
CA ARG A 135 -3.88 8.95 13.26
C ARG A 135 -2.73 9.91 13.03
N SER A 136 -2.92 11.18 13.38
CA SER A 136 -1.92 12.25 13.21
C SER A 136 -0.62 12.04 14.01
N ASN A 137 -0.61 11.16 15.00
CA ASN A 137 0.61 10.83 15.75
C ASN A 137 1.55 9.88 15.00
N LEU A 138 1.11 9.29 13.88
CA LEU A 138 1.94 8.40 13.05
C LEU A 138 2.41 9.09 11.77
N PHE A 139 1.59 9.95 11.19
CA PHE A 139 1.89 10.72 9.98
C PHE A 139 0.90 11.87 9.83
N GLU A 140 1.30 12.89 9.10
CA GLU A 140 0.45 14.02 8.73
C GLU A 140 0.06 13.93 7.27
N VAL A 141 -1.15 14.38 6.95
CA VAL A 141 -1.66 14.46 5.59
C VAL A 141 -1.80 15.94 5.23
N GLU A 142 -0.93 16.40 4.35
CA GLU A 142 -1.04 17.73 3.77
C GLU A 142 -1.74 17.63 2.41
N ARG A 143 -2.78 18.42 2.22
CA ARG A 143 -3.38 18.59 0.89
C ARG A 143 -2.56 19.63 0.14
N MET A 144 -1.89 19.18 -0.91
CA MET A 144 -1.33 20.11 -1.87
C MET A 144 -2.47 20.77 -2.65
N ALA A 145 -2.52 22.09 -2.62
CA ALA A 145 -3.49 22.91 -3.33
C ALA A 145 -3.28 22.83 -4.85
#